data_255527ea97c23c508768db7987fda414
#
_entry.id   255527ea97c23c508768db7987fda414
#
_cell.length_a   1.000
_cell.length_b   1.000
_cell.length_c   1.000
_cell.angle_alpha   90.00
_cell.angle_beta   90.00
_cell.angle_gamma   90.00
#
_symmetry.space_group_name_H-M   'P 1'
#
loop_
_entity.id
_entity.type
_entity.pdbx_description
1 polymer ?
#
loop_
_entity_poly.entity_id
_entity_poly.type
_entity_poly.pdbx_seq_one_letter_code
_entity_poly.pdbx_strand_id
1 'polypeptide(L)'
;MKKQLQRVLALMLVLVMVSVLGGCKDKTDKETEAPTQGGTSAPVEPETIAPIVKIDDISEYVTLGQYMNLEVVRGDDAITDEDIEAAIKYACESKKGPKKIKEGTVADGDTVGIHYVGTLDGVAFAGGTGDRDLTIGSKTFIDGFESGLIGAKVGETVDLNLTFPEDYHSKDLAGKAVVFTVTINYLCGEVVVPEFDDELAKELGYKDEAEMREDMLKSLQEAKTASVDGKFGNDVWELAVANAEILKVNQEIYDYYYDSMLAQYEGTAGQYMMTLDEYLKLGGMEKEAFDSMLDKYAIQCMEQELVLRAIVKAESLTVSEDEYQKALNDFYTKYKGQFADAAALEAYYGRERFENELLWNKVIAKVMESGIPVKATGEAATESAQ
;
A
#
# COMPACT_ATOMS: atom_id res chain seq x y z
N MET A 1 1.23 17.70 3.62
CA MET A 1 1.23 16.63 4.62
C MET A 1 -0.06 16.60 5.46
N LYS A 2 -0.44 17.65 6.23
CA LYS A 2 -1.69 17.61 7.04
C LYS A 2 -2.97 17.34 6.25
N LYS A 3 -3.16 17.89 5.05
CA LYS A 3 -4.33 17.60 4.19
C LYS A 3 -4.36 16.17 3.64
N GLN A 4 -3.21 15.55 3.39
CA GLN A 4 -3.15 14.12 3.03
C GLN A 4 -3.47 13.24 4.23
N LEU A 5 -3.11 13.68 5.42
CA LEU A 5 -3.39 12.99 6.65
C LEU A 5 -4.89 12.95 6.98
N GLN A 6 -5.56 14.08 6.89
CA GLN A 6 -7.01 14.16 7.10
C GLN A 6 -7.79 13.28 6.13
N ARG A 7 -7.30 13.15 4.87
CA ARG A 7 -7.90 12.30 3.84
C ARG A 7 -7.61 10.82 4.03
N VAL A 8 -6.40 10.46 4.47
CA VAL A 8 -6.04 9.08 4.82
C VAL A 8 -6.83 8.60 6.04
N LEU A 9 -7.13 9.48 6.96
CA LEU A 9 -7.86 9.19 8.18
C LEU A 9 -9.39 9.12 7.97
N ALA A 10 -9.97 10.00 7.14
CA ALA A 10 -11.36 9.86 6.68
C ALA A 10 -11.53 8.62 5.79
N LEU A 11 -10.53 8.29 4.96
CA LEU A 11 -10.44 7.05 4.17
C LEU A 11 -10.40 5.79 5.05
N MET A 12 -9.81 5.83 6.25
CA MET A 12 -9.74 4.64 7.10
C MET A 12 -11.06 4.30 7.80
N LEU A 13 -11.86 5.31 8.17
CA LEU A 13 -13.23 5.09 8.64
C LEU A 13 -14.12 4.49 7.53
N VAL A 14 -13.88 4.88 6.28
CA VAL A 14 -14.54 4.34 5.09
C VAL A 14 -13.89 3.02 4.63
N LEU A 15 -12.58 2.85 4.82
CA LEU A 15 -11.86 1.65 4.38
C LEU A 15 -12.17 0.40 5.21
N VAL A 16 -12.53 0.51 6.48
CA VAL A 16 -13.02 -0.63 7.26
C VAL A 16 -14.36 -1.13 6.70
N MET A 17 -15.21 -0.24 6.18
CA MET A 17 -16.44 -0.63 5.48
C MET A 17 -16.22 -1.00 4.00
N VAL A 18 -15.26 -0.39 3.30
CA VAL A 18 -14.97 -0.64 1.86
C VAL A 18 -14.07 -1.87 1.66
N SER A 19 -13.24 -2.27 2.62
CA SER A 19 -12.53 -3.56 2.54
C SER A 19 -13.49 -4.76 2.59
N VAL A 20 -14.71 -4.56 3.05
CA VAL A 20 -15.81 -5.54 2.98
C VAL A 20 -16.44 -5.60 1.57
N LEU A 21 -16.29 -4.56 0.74
CA LEU A 21 -16.99 -4.42 -0.55
C LEU A 21 -16.09 -4.48 -1.80
N GLY A 22 -14.80 -4.71 -1.64
CA GLY A 22 -13.82 -4.55 -2.73
C GLY A 22 -13.54 -5.80 -3.57
N GLY A 23 -14.50 -6.33 -4.24
CA GLY A 23 -14.33 -7.33 -5.29
C GLY A 23 -14.53 -6.76 -6.70
N CYS A 24 -13.69 -5.83 -7.15
CA CYS A 24 -13.56 -5.52 -8.58
C CYS A 24 -12.08 -5.39 -8.96
N LYS A 25 -11.62 -6.40 -9.68
CA LYS A 25 -10.36 -6.35 -10.42
C LYS A 25 -10.49 -5.35 -11.55
N ASP A 26 -9.56 -4.41 -11.64
CA ASP A 26 -9.00 -4.07 -12.93
C ASP A 26 -7.50 -3.75 -12.85
N LYS A 27 -6.78 -4.35 -13.79
CA LYS A 27 -5.34 -4.27 -13.96
C LYS A 27 -5.00 -2.93 -14.61
N THR A 28 -4.05 -2.21 -14.07
CA THR A 28 -2.89 -1.68 -14.83
C THR A 28 -1.97 -0.91 -13.89
N ASP A 29 -0.84 -1.54 -13.59
CA ASP A 29 0.32 -0.86 -13.00
C ASP A 29 0.93 0.11 -14.01
N LYS A 30 1.03 1.36 -13.63
CA LYS A 30 2.08 2.27 -14.08
C LYS A 30 2.45 3.17 -12.90
N GLU A 31 3.58 2.85 -12.29
CA GLU A 31 4.29 3.77 -11.42
C GLU A 31 4.61 5.06 -12.18
N THR A 32 4.15 6.17 -11.64
CA THR A 32 4.60 7.51 -12.03
C THR A 32 5.12 8.20 -10.79
N GLU A 33 6.42 8.48 -10.79
CA GLU A 33 7.11 9.24 -9.76
C GLU A 33 6.47 10.62 -9.55
N ALA A 34 6.26 10.97 -8.27
CA ALA A 34 5.72 12.27 -7.89
C ALA A 34 6.82 13.34 -7.86
N PRO A 35 6.59 14.54 -8.38
CA PRO A 35 7.53 15.64 -8.26
C PRO A 35 7.50 16.26 -6.85
N THR A 36 8.67 16.35 -6.23
CA THR A 36 8.94 17.12 -5.01
C THR A 36 8.85 18.62 -5.30
N GLN A 37 7.88 19.32 -4.71
CA GLN A 37 7.95 20.77 -4.57
C GLN A 37 7.64 21.21 -3.13
N GLY A 38 8.62 21.90 -2.54
CA GLY A 38 8.47 22.59 -1.28
C GLY A 38 7.63 23.85 -1.41
N GLY A 39 6.62 23.96 -0.57
CA GLY A 39 5.83 25.18 -0.38
C GLY A 39 5.36 25.26 1.06
N THR A 40 5.81 26.28 1.79
CA THR A 40 5.33 26.66 3.12
C THR A 40 3.90 27.15 3.01
N SER A 41 2.94 26.38 3.51
CA SER A 41 1.53 26.80 3.63
C SER A 41 1.18 27.11 5.08
N ALA A 42 0.39 28.17 5.28
CA ALA A 42 -0.17 28.65 6.54
C ALA A 42 -0.94 27.55 7.32
N PRO A 43 -1.10 27.68 8.66
CA PRO A 43 -1.85 26.70 9.46
C PRO A 43 -3.30 26.67 8.97
N VAL A 44 -3.75 25.51 8.52
CA VAL A 44 -5.17 25.25 8.22
C VAL A 44 -5.84 24.94 9.53
N GLU A 45 -6.90 25.67 9.88
CA GLU A 45 -7.78 25.33 10.99
C GLU A 45 -8.29 23.89 10.82
N PRO A 46 -8.41 23.11 11.91
CA PRO A 46 -8.94 21.75 11.82
C PRO A 46 -10.40 21.82 11.33
N GLU A 47 -10.65 21.22 10.16
CA GLU A 47 -12.02 20.96 9.73
C GLU A 47 -12.71 20.15 10.85
N THR A 48 -13.82 20.64 11.35
CA THR A 48 -14.59 19.97 12.38
C THR A 48 -15.07 18.63 11.84
N ILE A 49 -14.60 17.55 12.46
CA ILE A 49 -15.13 16.21 12.16
C ILE A 49 -16.62 16.23 12.47
N ALA A 50 -17.46 15.80 11.53
CA ALA A 50 -18.91 15.82 11.69
C ALA A 50 -19.32 15.10 12.99
N PRO A 51 -20.32 15.61 13.72
CA PRO A 51 -20.78 15.03 14.96
C PRO A 51 -21.33 13.61 14.72
N ILE A 52 -21.24 12.76 15.76
CA ILE A 52 -21.85 11.43 15.71
C ILE A 52 -23.37 11.60 15.75
N VAL A 53 -24.06 10.96 14.81
CA VAL A 53 -25.51 10.94 14.78
C VAL A 53 -26.02 10.14 16.00
N LYS A 54 -26.86 10.78 16.85
CA LYS A 54 -27.47 10.13 18.01
C LYS A 54 -28.80 9.54 17.64
N ILE A 55 -29.00 8.28 17.99
CA ILE A 55 -30.26 7.56 17.82
C ILE A 55 -30.77 7.18 19.21
N ASP A 56 -31.90 7.73 19.60
CA ASP A 56 -32.49 7.45 20.91
C ASP A 56 -33.04 6.01 20.99
N ASP A 57 -33.71 5.57 19.95
CA ASP A 57 -34.22 4.20 19.84
C ASP A 57 -33.97 3.61 18.46
N ILE A 58 -32.96 2.76 18.38
CA ILE A 58 -32.54 2.09 17.12
C ILE A 58 -33.68 1.17 16.58
N SER A 59 -34.57 0.67 17.43
CA SER A 59 -35.65 -0.23 16.99
C SER A 59 -36.71 0.46 16.11
N GLU A 60 -36.73 1.79 16.06
CA GLU A 60 -37.55 2.52 15.11
C GLU A 60 -37.01 2.47 13.67
N TYR A 61 -35.74 2.13 13.47
CA TYR A 61 -35.06 2.20 12.19
C TYR A 61 -34.77 0.82 11.59
N VAL A 62 -34.56 -0.19 12.45
CA VAL A 62 -34.16 -1.51 11.99
C VAL A 62 -34.67 -2.62 12.91
N THR A 63 -35.14 -3.71 12.30
CA THR A 63 -35.41 -4.98 12.96
C THR A 63 -34.35 -5.99 12.54
N LEU A 64 -33.62 -6.57 13.51
CA LEU A 64 -32.62 -7.59 13.22
C LEU A 64 -33.29 -8.90 12.79
N GLY A 65 -32.80 -9.47 11.69
CA GLY A 65 -33.03 -10.86 11.33
C GLY A 65 -32.02 -11.79 12.01
N GLN A 66 -31.78 -12.95 11.42
CA GLN A 66 -30.69 -13.81 11.83
C GLN A 66 -29.36 -13.16 11.42
N TYR A 67 -28.46 -12.88 12.37
CA TYR A 67 -27.14 -12.31 12.15
C TYR A 67 -25.99 -13.15 12.71
N MET A 68 -26.31 -14.22 13.42
CA MET A 68 -25.32 -15.16 13.98
C MET A 68 -25.53 -16.56 13.42
N ASN A 69 -24.44 -17.34 13.35
CA ASN A 69 -24.43 -18.72 12.87
C ASN A 69 -25.06 -18.87 11.47
N LEU A 70 -24.70 -17.96 10.57
CA LEU A 70 -25.15 -17.97 9.18
C LEU A 70 -24.35 -19.00 8.38
N GLU A 71 -25.02 -19.82 7.59
CA GLU A 71 -24.40 -20.76 6.66
C GLU A 71 -24.00 -20.03 5.37
N VAL A 72 -22.71 -19.98 5.09
CA VAL A 72 -22.15 -19.26 3.94
C VAL A 72 -21.11 -20.15 3.24
N VAL A 73 -21.03 -20.08 1.93
CA VAL A 73 -20.05 -20.84 1.15
C VAL A 73 -18.65 -20.27 1.42
N ARG A 74 -17.75 -21.11 1.96
CA ARG A 74 -16.33 -20.78 2.04
C ARG A 74 -15.61 -21.34 0.84
N GLY A 75 -14.84 -20.50 0.14
CA GLY A 75 -14.01 -20.91 -0.99
C GLY A 75 -12.92 -21.92 -0.59
N ASP A 76 -12.32 -22.54 -1.61
CA ASP A 76 -11.17 -23.42 -1.43
C ASP A 76 -9.89 -22.57 -1.30
N ASP A 77 -9.09 -22.84 -0.29
CA ASP A 77 -7.81 -22.18 -0.03
C ASP A 77 -6.59 -23.05 -0.36
N ALA A 78 -6.79 -24.20 -1.01
CA ALA A 78 -5.69 -25.03 -1.49
C ALA A 78 -4.88 -24.27 -2.56
N ILE A 79 -3.55 -24.34 -2.45
CA ILE A 79 -2.63 -23.79 -3.46
C ILE A 79 -2.64 -24.74 -4.67
N THR A 80 -2.74 -24.15 -5.87
CA THR A 80 -2.65 -24.89 -7.14
C THR A 80 -1.23 -24.81 -7.72
N ASP A 81 -0.91 -25.69 -8.66
CA ASP A 81 0.36 -25.61 -9.42
C ASP A 81 0.49 -24.27 -10.16
N GLU A 82 -0.63 -23.71 -10.64
CA GLU A 82 -0.66 -22.41 -11.32
C GLU A 82 -0.30 -21.27 -10.36
N ASP A 83 -0.79 -21.29 -9.12
CA ASP A 83 -0.41 -20.33 -8.08
C ASP A 83 1.11 -20.38 -7.81
N ILE A 84 1.68 -21.58 -7.76
CA ILE A 84 3.11 -21.80 -7.53
C ILE A 84 3.93 -21.27 -8.70
N GLU A 85 3.56 -21.61 -9.93
CA GLU A 85 4.24 -21.14 -11.13
C GLU A 85 4.19 -19.60 -11.25
N ALA A 86 3.05 -19.00 -10.92
CA ALA A 86 2.90 -17.54 -10.91
C ALA A 86 3.82 -16.89 -9.87
N ALA A 87 3.94 -17.46 -8.68
CA ALA A 87 4.82 -16.96 -7.62
C ALA A 87 6.31 -17.09 -8.00
N ILE A 88 6.71 -18.22 -8.57
CA ILE A 88 8.08 -18.45 -9.10
C ILE A 88 8.38 -17.40 -10.17
N LYS A 89 7.48 -17.24 -11.14
CA LYS A 89 7.63 -16.25 -12.22
C LYS A 89 7.80 -14.84 -11.67
N TYR A 90 6.98 -14.47 -10.70
CA TYR A 90 7.07 -13.15 -10.06
C TYR A 90 8.41 -12.95 -9.36
N ALA A 91 8.90 -13.95 -8.61
CA ALA A 91 10.21 -13.90 -7.94
C ALA A 91 11.35 -13.68 -8.96
N CYS A 92 11.36 -14.44 -10.06
CA CYS A 92 12.34 -14.29 -11.12
C CYS A 92 12.25 -12.92 -11.81
N GLU A 93 11.06 -12.47 -12.22
CA GLU A 93 10.84 -11.19 -12.89
C GLU A 93 11.20 -9.99 -11.97
N SER A 94 11.06 -10.10 -10.66
CA SER A 94 11.43 -9.06 -9.69
C SER A 94 12.92 -8.75 -9.69
N LYS A 95 13.75 -9.68 -10.19
CA LYS A 95 15.21 -9.56 -10.31
C LYS A 95 15.67 -9.49 -11.75
N LYS A 96 14.76 -9.22 -12.68
CA LYS A 96 15.11 -8.95 -14.08
C LYS A 96 16.10 -7.80 -14.17
N GLY A 97 17.24 -8.07 -14.78
CA GLY A 97 18.33 -7.11 -14.88
C GLY A 97 19.44 -7.55 -15.83
N PRO A 98 20.46 -6.72 -16.01
CA PRO A 98 21.59 -7.09 -16.84
C PRO A 98 22.36 -8.28 -16.24
N LYS A 99 22.69 -9.26 -17.07
CA LYS A 99 23.54 -10.38 -16.69
C LYS A 99 24.92 -9.85 -16.25
N LYS A 100 25.34 -10.19 -15.04
CA LYS A 100 26.65 -9.78 -14.49
C LYS A 100 27.74 -10.71 -15.00
N ILE A 101 28.54 -10.24 -15.98
CA ILE A 101 29.63 -10.99 -16.56
C ILE A 101 30.87 -10.78 -15.68
N LYS A 102 31.39 -11.84 -15.10
CA LYS A 102 32.49 -11.82 -14.11
C LYS A 102 33.90 -11.88 -14.73
N GLU A 103 33.99 -11.95 -16.04
CA GLU A 103 35.25 -11.99 -16.80
C GLU A 103 35.13 -11.03 -17.98
N GLY A 104 36.27 -10.46 -18.41
CA GLY A 104 36.30 -9.57 -19.58
C GLY A 104 37.14 -8.33 -19.33
N THR A 105 37.18 -7.47 -20.36
CA THR A 105 37.94 -6.21 -20.37
C THR A 105 37.00 -5.09 -20.77
N VAL A 106 37.04 -3.98 -20.05
CA VAL A 106 36.20 -2.81 -20.27
C VAL A 106 36.53 -2.16 -21.62
N ALA A 107 35.50 -1.95 -22.43
CA ALA A 107 35.57 -1.21 -23.70
C ALA A 107 34.70 0.04 -23.68
N ASP A 108 34.90 0.92 -24.65
CA ASP A 108 34.06 2.10 -24.84
C ASP A 108 32.61 1.66 -25.19
N GLY A 109 31.63 2.27 -24.55
CA GLY A 109 30.22 1.91 -24.69
C GLY A 109 29.73 0.79 -23.77
N ASP A 110 30.62 0.06 -23.08
CA ASP A 110 30.21 -0.95 -22.11
C ASP A 110 29.54 -0.30 -20.88
N THR A 111 28.61 -1.01 -20.31
CA THR A 111 28.11 -0.69 -18.97
C THR A 111 28.78 -1.63 -17.96
N VAL A 112 29.40 -1.05 -16.93
CA VAL A 112 30.22 -1.78 -15.94
C VAL A 112 29.73 -1.51 -14.53
N GLY A 113 29.61 -2.56 -13.72
CA GLY A 113 29.39 -2.41 -12.29
C GLY A 113 30.71 -2.08 -11.59
N ILE A 114 30.79 -0.92 -10.96
CA ILE A 114 31.99 -0.43 -10.27
C ILE A 114 31.72 -0.21 -8.79
N HIS A 115 32.79 -0.39 -7.99
CA HIS A 115 32.91 0.22 -6.66
C HIS A 115 33.99 1.29 -6.73
N TYR A 116 33.73 2.49 -6.21
CA TYR A 116 34.71 3.56 -6.25
C TYR A 116 34.87 4.25 -4.89
N VAL A 117 36.08 4.69 -4.58
CA VAL A 117 36.43 5.47 -3.41
C VAL A 117 37.27 6.67 -3.85
N GLY A 118 36.70 7.88 -3.69
CA GLY A 118 37.40 9.14 -3.98
C GLY A 118 38.08 9.70 -2.74
N THR A 119 39.35 10.10 -2.90
CA THR A 119 40.15 10.70 -1.83
C THR A 119 40.75 12.03 -2.26
N LEU A 120 40.73 13.02 -1.36
CA LEU A 120 41.46 14.28 -1.46
C LEU A 120 42.59 14.24 -0.44
N ASP A 121 43.84 14.42 -0.89
CA ASP A 121 45.03 14.35 -0.02
C ASP A 121 45.05 13.06 0.85
N GLY A 122 44.57 11.93 0.30
CA GLY A 122 44.51 10.62 0.95
C GLY A 122 43.34 10.45 1.93
N VAL A 123 42.41 11.42 2.04
CA VAL A 123 41.23 11.35 2.92
C VAL A 123 39.97 11.23 2.07
N ALA A 124 39.14 10.20 2.34
CA ALA A 124 37.86 10.03 1.65
C ALA A 124 36.90 11.18 1.97
N PHE A 125 36.17 11.65 0.97
CA PHE A 125 35.22 12.75 1.12
C PHE A 125 33.76 12.29 0.95
N ALA A 126 32.84 13.07 1.49
CA ALA A 126 31.40 12.76 1.41
C ALA A 126 30.92 12.75 -0.05
N GLY A 127 30.23 11.68 -0.45
CA GLY A 127 29.77 11.46 -1.82
C GLY A 127 30.85 10.93 -2.79
N GLY A 128 32.09 10.73 -2.32
CA GLY A 128 33.20 10.15 -3.12
C GLY A 128 33.20 8.64 -3.17
N THR A 129 32.38 7.95 -2.37
CA THR A 129 32.35 6.48 -2.31
C THR A 129 30.98 5.94 -2.70
N GLY A 130 30.95 4.87 -3.49
CA GLY A 130 29.68 4.23 -3.87
C GLY A 130 29.87 3.03 -4.79
N ASP A 131 28.76 2.33 -5.00
CA ASP A 131 28.57 1.27 -5.98
C ASP A 131 27.59 1.76 -7.05
N ARG A 132 27.90 1.48 -8.33
CA ARG A 132 27.03 1.92 -9.43
C ARG A 132 27.33 1.19 -10.71
N ASP A 133 26.30 1.02 -11.53
CA ASP A 133 26.45 0.67 -12.94
C ASP A 133 26.77 1.96 -13.73
N LEU A 134 27.87 1.94 -14.48
CA LEU A 134 28.39 3.07 -15.24
C LEU A 134 28.57 2.69 -16.70
N THR A 135 27.93 3.44 -17.60
CA THR A 135 28.18 3.29 -19.05
C THR A 135 29.38 4.13 -19.43
N ILE A 136 30.42 3.48 -19.98
CA ILE A 136 31.65 4.12 -20.46
C ILE A 136 31.33 5.02 -21.65
N GLY A 137 31.69 6.29 -21.57
CA GLY A 137 31.36 7.30 -22.58
C GLY A 137 30.07 8.08 -22.31
N SER A 138 29.36 7.78 -21.21
CA SER A 138 28.09 8.48 -20.80
C SER A 138 28.31 9.91 -20.32
N LYS A 139 29.54 10.24 -19.92
CA LYS A 139 29.92 11.56 -19.35
C LYS A 139 29.15 11.92 -18.06
N THR A 140 28.78 10.93 -17.28
CA THR A 140 28.12 11.11 -15.99
C THR A 140 29.08 11.36 -14.85
N PHE A 141 30.36 11.05 -15.05
CA PHE A 141 31.47 11.35 -14.13
C PHE A 141 32.35 12.47 -14.66
N ILE A 142 33.28 12.95 -13.82
CA ILE A 142 34.25 13.99 -14.22
C ILE A 142 35.16 13.45 -15.33
N ASP A 143 35.69 14.39 -16.11
CA ASP A 143 36.54 14.07 -17.25
C ASP A 143 37.73 13.17 -16.85
N GLY A 144 37.96 12.14 -17.66
CA GLY A 144 39.01 11.16 -17.44
C GLY A 144 38.58 9.93 -16.62
N PHE A 145 37.49 9.99 -15.87
CA PHE A 145 37.03 8.87 -15.03
C PHE A 145 36.67 7.66 -15.90
N GLU A 146 35.68 7.83 -16.78
CA GLU A 146 35.20 6.74 -17.64
C GLU A 146 36.26 6.23 -18.61
N SER A 147 36.98 7.15 -19.26
CA SER A 147 38.07 6.78 -20.20
C SER A 147 39.27 6.10 -19.52
N GLY A 148 39.53 6.40 -18.26
CA GLY A 148 40.59 5.77 -17.48
C GLY A 148 40.32 4.31 -17.09
N LEU A 149 39.06 3.85 -17.24
CA LEU A 149 38.66 2.48 -16.97
C LEU A 149 38.75 1.58 -18.22
N ILE A 150 38.89 2.16 -19.43
CA ILE A 150 39.01 1.39 -20.69
C ILE A 150 40.29 0.54 -20.65
N GLY A 151 40.10 -0.76 -20.90
CA GLY A 151 41.20 -1.73 -20.87
C GLY A 151 41.42 -2.41 -19.52
N ALA A 152 40.76 -1.94 -18.45
CA ALA A 152 40.76 -2.61 -17.15
C ALA A 152 40.00 -3.95 -17.23
N LYS A 153 40.39 -4.94 -16.45
CA LYS A 153 39.72 -6.24 -16.37
C LYS A 153 38.73 -6.30 -15.23
N VAL A 154 37.71 -7.13 -15.37
CA VAL A 154 36.82 -7.46 -14.26
C VAL A 154 37.63 -8.05 -13.10
N GLY A 155 37.40 -7.55 -11.89
CA GLY A 155 38.15 -7.85 -10.67
C GLY A 155 39.38 -6.94 -10.46
N GLU A 156 39.78 -6.13 -11.44
CA GLU A 156 40.88 -5.20 -11.31
C GLU A 156 40.49 -3.94 -10.56
N THR A 157 41.44 -3.38 -9.82
CA THR A 157 41.31 -2.09 -9.15
C THR A 157 42.26 -1.10 -9.82
N VAL A 158 41.73 0.05 -10.24
CA VAL A 158 42.47 1.10 -10.97
C VAL A 158 42.43 2.39 -10.17
N ASP A 159 43.58 3.06 -10.04
CA ASP A 159 43.69 4.39 -9.43
C ASP A 159 43.66 5.46 -10.54
N LEU A 160 42.66 6.31 -10.50
CA LEU A 160 42.45 7.43 -11.42
C LEU A 160 42.83 8.75 -10.75
N ASN A 161 43.91 9.39 -11.25
CA ASN A 161 44.31 10.72 -10.79
C ASN A 161 43.59 11.78 -11.65
N LEU A 162 42.61 12.45 -11.09
CA LEU A 162 41.75 13.35 -11.81
C LEU A 162 41.69 14.74 -11.13
N THR A 163 41.06 15.69 -11.80
CA THR A 163 40.84 17.04 -11.25
C THR A 163 39.34 17.40 -11.46
N PHE A 164 38.67 17.86 -10.40
CA PHE A 164 37.32 18.36 -10.52
C PHE A 164 37.31 19.61 -11.42
N PRO A 165 36.28 19.81 -12.28
CA PRO A 165 36.12 21.03 -13.04
C PRO A 165 36.04 22.27 -12.13
N GLU A 166 36.50 23.43 -12.62
CA GLU A 166 36.46 24.70 -11.88
C GLU A 166 35.03 25.15 -11.57
N ASP A 167 34.06 24.78 -12.39
CA ASP A 167 32.65 25.06 -12.26
C ASP A 167 31.86 23.92 -11.59
N TYR A 168 32.54 22.99 -10.92
CA TYR A 168 31.87 21.89 -10.23
C TYR A 168 30.89 22.39 -9.19
N HIS A 169 29.70 21.77 -9.10
CA HIS A 169 28.60 22.20 -8.23
C HIS A 169 28.98 22.29 -6.74
N SER A 170 29.90 21.45 -6.26
CA SER A 170 30.43 21.53 -4.91
C SER A 170 31.68 22.46 -4.90
N LYS A 171 31.55 23.63 -4.27
CA LYS A 171 32.64 24.61 -4.14
C LYS A 171 33.85 24.06 -3.39
N ASP A 172 33.63 23.08 -2.51
CA ASP A 172 34.69 22.45 -1.72
C ASP A 172 35.53 21.47 -2.56
N LEU A 173 35.03 21.04 -3.72
CA LEU A 173 35.68 20.12 -4.63
C LEU A 173 36.17 20.77 -5.93
N ALA A 174 35.57 21.89 -6.35
CA ALA A 174 35.90 22.59 -7.60
C ALA A 174 37.41 22.88 -7.71
N GLY A 175 38.00 22.51 -8.85
CA GLY A 175 39.43 22.68 -9.17
C GLY A 175 40.39 21.81 -8.38
N LYS A 176 39.94 20.95 -7.47
CA LYS A 176 40.79 20.13 -6.62
C LYS A 176 41.20 18.83 -7.33
N ALA A 177 42.44 18.42 -7.12
CA ALA A 177 42.97 17.11 -7.52
C ALA A 177 42.34 16.02 -6.61
N VAL A 178 41.95 14.92 -7.20
CA VAL A 178 41.30 13.79 -6.53
C VAL A 178 41.91 12.46 -7.05
N VAL A 179 41.99 11.47 -6.19
CA VAL A 179 42.30 10.10 -6.60
C VAL A 179 41.07 9.26 -6.38
N PHE A 180 40.57 8.62 -7.46
CA PHE A 180 39.54 7.61 -7.37
C PHE A 180 40.14 6.22 -7.51
N THR A 181 40.02 5.42 -6.47
CA THR A 181 40.32 3.99 -6.51
C THR A 181 39.06 3.26 -6.96
N VAL A 182 39.05 2.69 -8.16
CA VAL A 182 37.86 2.08 -8.79
C VAL A 182 38.09 0.59 -9.02
N THR A 183 37.21 -0.24 -8.48
CA THR A 183 37.20 -1.70 -8.70
C THR A 183 36.11 -2.05 -9.71
N ILE A 184 36.45 -2.79 -10.75
CA ILE A 184 35.53 -3.32 -11.75
C ILE A 184 34.94 -4.62 -11.22
N ASN A 185 33.66 -4.61 -10.84
CA ASN A 185 32.99 -5.77 -10.26
C ASN A 185 32.45 -6.75 -11.31
N TYR A 186 31.91 -6.21 -12.43
CA TYR A 186 31.36 -6.98 -13.56
C TYR A 186 31.15 -6.08 -14.80
N LEU A 187 30.95 -6.71 -15.95
CA LEU A 187 30.38 -6.09 -17.15
C LEU A 187 28.90 -6.41 -17.19
N CYS A 188 28.07 -5.44 -17.58
CA CYS A 188 26.63 -5.65 -17.82
C CYS A 188 26.41 -6.28 -19.19
N GLY A 189 25.86 -7.50 -19.21
CA GLY A 189 25.46 -8.19 -20.43
C GLY A 189 23.99 -7.90 -20.82
N GLU A 190 23.38 -8.82 -21.53
CA GLU A 190 21.97 -8.76 -21.90
C GLU A 190 21.08 -8.72 -20.64
N VAL A 191 19.93 -8.03 -20.74
CA VAL A 191 18.91 -8.07 -19.71
C VAL A 191 18.25 -9.45 -19.71
N VAL A 192 18.35 -10.14 -18.59
CA VAL A 192 17.81 -11.49 -18.42
C VAL A 192 16.86 -11.54 -17.21
N VAL A 193 15.92 -12.46 -17.26
CA VAL A 193 15.16 -12.91 -16.08
C VAL A 193 15.96 -14.07 -15.50
N PRO A 194 16.40 -14.03 -14.22
CA PRO A 194 17.14 -15.11 -13.62
C PRO A 194 16.28 -16.38 -13.51
N GLU A 195 16.93 -17.53 -13.43
CA GLU A 195 16.30 -18.81 -13.11
C GLU A 195 15.96 -18.86 -11.61
N PHE A 196 14.98 -19.68 -11.25
CA PHE A 196 14.62 -19.93 -9.87
C PHE A 196 15.57 -21.00 -9.31
N ASP A 197 16.68 -20.56 -8.73
CA ASP A 197 17.78 -21.40 -8.29
C ASP A 197 18.47 -20.85 -7.01
N ASP A 198 19.56 -21.50 -6.62
CA ASP A 198 20.37 -21.11 -5.45
C ASP A 198 21.01 -19.71 -5.59
N GLU A 199 21.28 -19.24 -6.81
CA GLU A 199 21.85 -17.92 -7.03
C GLU A 199 20.82 -16.84 -6.77
N LEU A 200 19.63 -16.98 -7.33
CA LEU A 200 18.49 -16.11 -7.06
C LEU A 200 18.12 -16.14 -5.57
N ALA A 201 18.10 -17.33 -4.94
CA ALA A 201 17.80 -17.46 -3.52
C ALA A 201 18.76 -16.64 -2.64
N LYS A 202 20.06 -16.72 -2.89
CA LYS A 202 21.09 -15.93 -2.18
C LYS A 202 20.94 -14.43 -2.42
N GLU A 203 20.61 -14.02 -3.64
CA GLU A 203 20.35 -12.61 -3.96
C GLU A 203 19.12 -12.06 -3.22
N LEU A 204 18.13 -12.90 -2.97
CA LEU A 204 16.94 -12.58 -2.20
C LEU A 204 17.12 -12.72 -0.67
N GLY A 205 18.29 -13.21 -0.21
CA GLY A 205 18.65 -13.32 1.21
C GLY A 205 18.36 -14.67 1.83
N TYR A 206 18.04 -15.69 1.02
CA TYR A 206 17.86 -17.07 1.45
C TYR A 206 19.19 -17.87 1.39
N LYS A 207 19.23 -18.98 2.09
CA LYS A 207 20.39 -19.87 2.08
C LYS A 207 20.55 -20.60 0.75
N ASP A 208 19.44 -21.14 0.23
CA ASP A 208 19.36 -21.96 -0.99
C ASP A 208 17.93 -21.90 -1.59
N GLU A 209 17.76 -22.46 -2.78
CA GLU A 209 16.45 -22.58 -3.45
C GLU A 209 15.39 -23.26 -2.59
N ALA A 210 15.79 -24.29 -1.84
CA ALA A 210 14.83 -25.06 -1.04
C ALA A 210 14.20 -24.22 0.08
N GLU A 211 15.00 -23.42 0.80
CA GLU A 211 14.51 -22.47 1.82
C GLU A 211 13.62 -21.40 1.19
N MET A 212 14.05 -20.82 0.07
CA MET A 212 13.25 -19.83 -0.67
C MET A 212 11.90 -20.39 -1.11
N ARG A 213 11.88 -21.62 -1.63
CA ARG A 213 10.65 -22.32 -2.05
C ARG A 213 9.73 -22.60 -0.87
N GLU A 214 10.27 -23.06 0.26
CA GLU A 214 9.49 -23.33 1.48
C GLU A 214 8.81 -22.05 2.00
N ASP A 215 9.57 -20.94 2.11
CA ASP A 215 9.04 -19.67 2.57
C ASP A 215 8.00 -19.09 1.59
N MET A 216 8.26 -19.20 0.29
CA MET A 216 7.32 -18.78 -0.76
C MET A 216 5.99 -19.57 -0.65
N LEU A 217 6.05 -20.90 -0.54
CA LEU A 217 4.84 -21.73 -0.42
C LEU A 217 4.06 -21.42 0.85
N LYS A 218 4.76 -21.22 1.98
CA LYS A 218 4.14 -20.82 3.23
C LYS A 218 3.44 -19.47 3.10
N SER A 219 4.12 -18.46 2.56
CA SER A 219 3.57 -17.12 2.35
C SER A 219 2.37 -17.15 1.40
N LEU A 220 2.44 -17.93 0.34
CA LEU A 220 1.36 -18.11 -0.63
C LEU A 220 0.12 -18.75 0.01
N GLN A 221 0.33 -19.80 0.84
CA GLN A 221 -0.76 -20.46 1.58
C GLN A 221 -1.40 -19.50 2.58
N GLU A 222 -0.59 -18.79 3.37
CA GLU A 222 -1.09 -17.83 4.36
C GLU A 222 -1.89 -16.69 3.66
N ALA A 223 -1.40 -16.16 2.55
CA ALA A 223 -2.10 -15.13 1.79
C ALA A 223 -3.41 -15.65 1.19
N LYS A 224 -3.42 -16.87 0.63
CA LYS A 224 -4.63 -17.46 0.04
C LYS A 224 -5.68 -17.77 1.11
N THR A 225 -5.26 -18.38 2.23
CA THR A 225 -6.15 -18.64 3.37
C THR A 225 -6.73 -17.34 3.92
N ALA A 226 -5.91 -16.30 4.12
CA ALA A 226 -6.37 -15.00 4.59
C ALA A 226 -7.36 -14.35 3.61
N SER A 227 -7.13 -14.48 2.30
CA SER A 227 -8.05 -13.97 1.27
C SER A 227 -9.39 -14.68 1.28
N VAL A 228 -9.37 -16.03 1.38
CA VAL A 228 -10.59 -16.85 1.43
C VAL A 228 -11.37 -16.60 2.73
N ASP A 229 -10.69 -16.52 3.86
CA ASP A 229 -11.32 -16.24 5.16
C ASP A 229 -11.87 -14.82 5.22
N GLY A 230 -11.15 -13.84 4.64
CA GLY A 230 -11.63 -12.48 4.53
C GLY A 230 -12.90 -12.39 3.68
N LYS A 231 -12.93 -13.07 2.52
CA LYS A 231 -14.13 -13.12 1.68
C LYS A 231 -15.28 -13.81 2.41
N PHE A 232 -15.04 -14.97 3.02
CA PHE A 232 -16.04 -15.69 3.78
C PHE A 232 -16.65 -14.82 4.89
N GLY A 233 -15.80 -14.13 5.67
CA GLY A 233 -16.27 -13.22 6.71
C GLY A 233 -17.13 -12.10 6.15
N ASN A 234 -16.71 -11.50 5.03
CA ASN A 234 -17.49 -10.46 4.35
C ASN A 234 -18.85 -10.97 3.90
N ASP A 235 -18.90 -12.16 3.26
CA ASP A 235 -20.14 -12.78 2.80
C ASP A 235 -21.10 -13.07 4.00
N VAL A 236 -20.54 -13.47 5.16
CA VAL A 236 -21.31 -13.64 6.42
C VAL A 236 -21.90 -12.32 6.89
N TRP A 237 -21.08 -11.24 6.89
CA TRP A 237 -21.54 -9.91 7.28
C TRP A 237 -22.62 -9.36 6.35
N GLU A 238 -22.40 -9.46 5.03
CA GLU A 238 -23.40 -9.03 4.03
C GLU A 238 -24.72 -9.75 4.21
N LEU A 239 -24.69 -11.06 4.45
CA LEU A 239 -25.90 -11.83 4.70
C LEU A 239 -26.59 -11.43 6.02
N ALA A 240 -25.82 -11.10 7.06
CA ALA A 240 -26.35 -10.61 8.32
C ALA A 240 -27.09 -9.26 8.14
N VAL A 241 -26.53 -8.37 7.33
CA VAL A 241 -27.17 -7.08 6.96
C VAL A 241 -28.40 -7.33 6.10
N ALA A 242 -28.31 -8.18 5.08
CA ALA A 242 -29.43 -8.49 4.20
C ALA A 242 -30.61 -9.17 4.90
N ASN A 243 -30.38 -9.87 6.01
CA ASN A 243 -31.44 -10.46 6.82
C ASN A 243 -32.17 -9.45 7.73
N ALA A 244 -31.63 -8.24 7.89
CA ALA A 244 -32.29 -7.19 8.68
C ALA A 244 -33.35 -6.47 7.82
N GLU A 245 -34.40 -5.99 8.49
CA GLU A 245 -35.43 -5.16 7.88
C GLU A 245 -35.20 -3.70 8.26
N ILE A 246 -34.91 -2.86 7.28
CA ILE A 246 -34.79 -1.41 7.47
C ILE A 246 -36.19 -0.81 7.43
N LEU A 247 -36.65 -0.27 8.56
CA LEU A 247 -38.00 0.26 8.73
C LEU A 247 -38.14 1.69 8.19
N LYS A 248 -37.09 2.48 8.34
CA LYS A 248 -37.03 3.84 7.80
C LYS A 248 -35.58 4.31 7.60
N VAL A 249 -35.39 5.19 6.62
CA VAL A 249 -34.12 5.88 6.39
C VAL A 249 -33.83 6.81 7.58
N ASN A 250 -32.58 6.77 8.07
CA ASN A 250 -32.06 7.81 8.93
C ASN A 250 -31.33 8.85 8.06
N GLN A 251 -31.98 10.01 7.87
CA GLN A 251 -31.49 11.01 6.93
C GLN A 251 -30.12 11.58 7.35
N GLU A 252 -29.87 11.76 8.65
CA GLU A 252 -28.61 12.32 9.13
C GLU A 252 -27.42 11.37 8.86
N ILE A 253 -27.62 10.05 9.03
CA ILE A 253 -26.58 9.04 8.70
C ILE A 253 -26.38 8.98 7.18
N TYR A 254 -27.47 8.99 6.40
CA TYR A 254 -27.41 8.99 4.95
C TYR A 254 -26.63 10.22 4.44
N ASP A 255 -27.01 11.43 4.86
CA ASP A 255 -26.36 12.68 4.47
C ASP A 255 -24.87 12.66 4.85
N TYR A 256 -24.52 12.16 6.03
CA TYR A 256 -23.14 12.02 6.46
C TYR A 256 -22.30 11.19 5.48
N TYR A 257 -22.78 10.02 5.05
CA TYR A 257 -22.03 9.18 4.12
C TYR A 257 -22.01 9.74 2.71
N TYR A 258 -23.12 10.32 2.25
CA TYR A 258 -23.20 10.98 0.96
C TYR A 258 -22.22 12.14 0.86
N ASP A 259 -22.27 13.07 1.80
CA ASP A 259 -21.41 14.26 1.83
C ASP A 259 -19.93 13.89 2.02
N SER A 260 -19.64 12.89 2.84
CA SER A 260 -18.26 12.41 3.05
C SER A 260 -17.65 11.87 1.75
N MET A 261 -18.38 11.06 1.00
CA MET A 261 -17.91 10.51 -0.27
C MET A 261 -17.81 11.61 -1.33
N LEU A 262 -18.80 12.50 -1.41
CA LEU A 262 -18.76 13.65 -2.31
C LEU A 262 -17.52 14.52 -2.07
N ALA A 263 -17.29 14.90 -0.79
CA ALA A 263 -16.12 15.70 -0.40
C ALA A 263 -14.79 15.00 -0.73
N GLN A 264 -14.73 13.67 -0.66
CA GLN A 264 -13.56 12.91 -1.08
C GLN A 264 -13.27 13.06 -2.57
N TYR A 265 -14.29 12.94 -3.43
CA TYR A 265 -14.15 13.11 -4.88
C TYR A 265 -13.80 14.56 -5.24
N GLU A 266 -14.47 15.54 -4.64
CA GLU A 266 -14.15 16.97 -4.82
C GLU A 266 -12.72 17.28 -4.39
N GLY A 267 -12.32 16.72 -3.25
CA GLY A 267 -10.96 16.85 -2.76
C GLY A 267 -9.92 16.23 -3.69
N THR A 268 -10.22 15.08 -4.29
CA THR A 268 -9.34 14.43 -5.28
C THR A 268 -9.25 15.27 -6.54
N ALA A 269 -10.37 15.73 -7.09
CA ALA A 269 -10.38 16.65 -8.24
C ALA A 269 -9.55 17.91 -7.98
N GLY A 270 -9.68 18.51 -6.79
CA GLY A 270 -8.90 19.66 -6.37
C GLY A 270 -7.39 19.43 -6.32
N GLN A 271 -6.92 18.20 -6.07
CA GLN A 271 -5.48 17.87 -6.16
C GLN A 271 -4.95 17.95 -7.59
N TYR A 272 -5.79 17.66 -8.57
CA TYR A 272 -5.48 17.80 -9.99
C TYR A 272 -5.81 19.21 -10.54
N MET A 273 -6.19 20.16 -9.65
CA MET A 273 -6.63 21.51 -10.03
C MET A 273 -7.85 21.50 -10.96
N MET A 274 -8.73 20.52 -10.80
CA MET A 274 -9.95 20.33 -11.60
C MET A 274 -11.19 20.54 -10.74
N THR A 275 -12.30 20.89 -11.39
CA THR A 275 -13.63 20.75 -10.80
C THR A 275 -14.05 19.29 -10.76
N LEU A 276 -15.03 18.95 -9.94
CA LEU A 276 -15.57 17.58 -9.90
C LEU A 276 -16.05 17.13 -11.29
N ASP A 277 -16.78 17.99 -12.01
CA ASP A 277 -17.30 17.67 -13.36
C ASP A 277 -16.18 17.38 -14.37
N GLU A 278 -15.06 18.13 -14.32
CA GLU A 278 -13.91 17.88 -15.17
C GLU A 278 -13.23 16.56 -14.82
N TYR A 279 -13.11 16.27 -13.51
CA TYR A 279 -12.52 15.03 -13.02
C TYR A 279 -13.35 13.79 -13.42
N LEU A 280 -14.69 13.85 -13.28
CA LEU A 280 -15.59 12.78 -13.70
C LEU A 280 -15.51 12.53 -15.21
N LYS A 281 -15.52 13.59 -16.02
CA LYS A 281 -15.37 13.48 -17.48
C LYS A 281 -14.03 12.86 -17.89
N LEU A 282 -12.94 13.19 -17.20
CA LEU A 282 -11.64 12.58 -17.46
C LEU A 282 -11.67 11.06 -17.21
N GLY A 283 -12.42 10.62 -16.18
CA GLY A 283 -12.66 9.20 -15.87
C GLY A 283 -13.75 8.53 -16.73
N GLY A 284 -14.39 9.28 -17.67
CA GLY A 284 -15.48 8.76 -18.51
C GLY A 284 -16.79 8.50 -17.74
N MET A 285 -16.99 9.17 -16.58
CA MET A 285 -18.18 9.00 -15.74
C MET A 285 -19.13 10.19 -15.92
N GLU A 286 -20.39 9.91 -16.26
CA GLU A 286 -21.43 10.92 -16.33
C GLU A 286 -21.94 11.30 -14.92
N LYS A 287 -22.37 12.55 -14.75
CA LYS A 287 -22.80 13.10 -13.44
C LYS A 287 -23.94 12.29 -12.82
N GLU A 288 -24.92 11.90 -13.63
CA GLU A 288 -26.07 11.12 -13.17
C GLU A 288 -25.68 9.72 -12.68
N ALA A 289 -24.69 9.09 -13.32
CA ALA A 289 -24.14 7.81 -12.88
C ALA A 289 -23.37 7.95 -11.57
N PHE A 290 -22.62 9.05 -11.42
CA PHE A 290 -21.92 9.39 -10.19
C PHE A 290 -22.88 9.65 -9.04
N ASP A 291 -23.92 10.45 -9.24
CA ASP A 291 -24.93 10.75 -8.22
C ASP A 291 -25.64 9.45 -7.78
N SER A 292 -26.01 8.57 -8.73
CA SER A 292 -26.60 7.26 -8.43
C SER A 292 -25.63 6.34 -7.66
N MET A 293 -24.32 6.45 -7.90
CA MET A 293 -23.31 5.73 -7.14
C MET A 293 -23.22 6.24 -5.70
N LEU A 294 -23.24 7.56 -5.50
CA LEU A 294 -23.24 8.18 -4.17
C LEU A 294 -24.49 7.78 -3.37
N ASP A 295 -25.67 7.82 -4.00
CA ASP A 295 -26.93 7.40 -3.36
C ASP A 295 -26.84 5.96 -2.86
N LYS A 296 -26.44 5.04 -3.72
CA LYS A 296 -26.30 3.61 -3.37
C LYS A 296 -25.31 3.40 -2.24
N TYR A 297 -24.15 4.07 -2.31
CA TYR A 297 -23.13 4.02 -1.28
C TYR A 297 -23.67 4.53 0.07
N ALA A 298 -24.32 5.70 0.08
CA ALA A 298 -24.85 6.29 1.30
C ALA A 298 -25.94 5.42 1.94
N ILE A 299 -26.84 4.87 1.12
CA ILE A 299 -27.88 3.93 1.58
C ILE A 299 -27.24 2.70 2.21
N GLN A 300 -26.30 2.06 1.51
CA GLN A 300 -25.64 0.85 2.00
C GLN A 300 -24.88 1.07 3.30
N CYS A 301 -24.12 2.17 3.41
CA CYS A 301 -23.41 2.52 4.64
C CYS A 301 -24.39 2.81 5.79
N MET A 302 -25.47 3.53 5.53
CA MET A 302 -26.51 3.80 6.52
C MET A 302 -27.16 2.50 7.03
N GLU A 303 -27.53 1.58 6.13
CA GLU A 303 -28.12 0.29 6.49
C GLU A 303 -27.16 -0.54 7.35
N GLN A 304 -25.90 -0.63 6.97
CA GLN A 304 -24.87 -1.32 7.76
C GLN A 304 -24.71 -0.70 9.13
N GLU A 305 -24.66 0.64 9.24
CA GLU A 305 -24.53 1.32 10.53
C GLU A 305 -25.76 1.09 11.42
N LEU A 306 -26.96 1.12 10.87
CA LEU A 306 -28.18 0.81 11.64
C LEU A 306 -28.15 -0.62 12.20
N VAL A 307 -27.74 -1.60 11.37
CA VAL A 307 -27.58 -3.00 11.79
C VAL A 307 -26.51 -3.14 12.87
N LEU A 308 -25.33 -2.51 12.69
CA LEU A 308 -24.25 -2.49 13.68
C LEU A 308 -24.75 -1.99 15.04
N ARG A 309 -25.43 -0.83 15.06
CA ARG A 309 -26.00 -0.23 16.29
C ARG A 309 -27.05 -1.12 16.95
N ALA A 310 -27.88 -1.77 16.15
CA ALA A 310 -28.89 -2.70 16.65
C ALA A 310 -28.25 -3.94 17.29
N ILE A 311 -27.20 -4.50 16.69
CA ILE A 311 -26.44 -5.64 17.25
C ILE A 311 -25.71 -5.22 18.52
N VAL A 312 -25.07 -4.04 18.57
CA VAL A 312 -24.46 -3.50 19.81
C VAL A 312 -25.48 -3.50 20.95
N LYS A 313 -26.71 -3.01 20.69
CA LYS A 313 -27.80 -2.99 21.67
C LYS A 313 -28.24 -4.40 22.06
N ALA A 314 -28.47 -5.28 21.09
CA ALA A 314 -28.94 -6.65 21.31
C ALA A 314 -27.95 -7.49 22.13
N GLU A 315 -26.66 -7.36 21.85
CA GLU A 315 -25.58 -8.08 22.50
C GLU A 315 -25.01 -7.36 23.74
N SER A 316 -25.54 -6.16 24.06
CA SER A 316 -25.07 -5.31 25.16
C SER A 316 -23.55 -5.09 25.14
N LEU A 317 -22.98 -4.88 23.94
CA LEU A 317 -21.55 -4.71 23.76
C LEU A 317 -21.09 -3.36 24.30
N THR A 318 -19.96 -3.37 24.97
CA THR A 318 -19.26 -2.18 25.49
C THR A 318 -17.77 -2.23 25.18
N VAL A 319 -17.12 -1.09 25.27
CA VAL A 319 -15.65 -0.99 25.25
C VAL A 319 -15.19 -0.68 26.67
N SER A 320 -14.31 -1.51 27.22
CA SER A 320 -13.70 -1.22 28.52
C SER A 320 -12.60 -0.17 28.35
N GLU A 321 -12.25 0.51 29.47
CA GLU A 321 -11.16 1.51 29.45
C GLU A 321 -9.82 0.89 28.97
N ASP A 322 -9.50 -0.33 29.42
CA ASP A 322 -8.28 -1.01 29.04
C ASP A 322 -8.23 -1.32 27.54
N GLU A 323 -9.35 -1.77 26.96
CA GLU A 323 -9.49 -1.99 25.52
C GLU A 323 -9.32 -0.68 24.73
N TYR A 324 -9.97 0.37 25.22
CA TYR A 324 -9.88 1.70 24.64
C TYR A 324 -8.44 2.20 24.60
N GLN A 325 -7.77 2.21 25.75
CA GLN A 325 -6.39 2.70 25.87
C GLN A 325 -5.40 1.86 25.04
N LYS A 326 -5.60 0.54 25.02
CA LYS A 326 -4.77 -0.32 24.17
C LYS A 326 -4.94 0.03 22.69
N ALA A 327 -6.17 0.12 22.19
CA ALA A 327 -6.46 0.43 20.80
C ALA A 327 -5.95 1.83 20.42
N LEU A 328 -6.10 2.83 21.28
CA LEU A 328 -5.60 4.18 21.06
C LEU A 328 -4.07 4.20 20.92
N ASN A 329 -3.35 3.46 21.78
CA ASN A 329 -1.89 3.36 21.72
C ASN A 329 -1.41 2.58 20.49
N ASP A 330 -2.09 1.48 20.12
CA ASP A 330 -1.79 0.70 18.92
C ASP A 330 -1.96 1.57 17.66
N PHE A 331 -3.05 2.34 17.60
CA PHE A 331 -3.31 3.27 16.50
C PHE A 331 -2.28 4.40 16.45
N TYR A 332 -1.96 5.03 17.59
CA TYR A 332 -0.91 6.03 17.68
C TYR A 332 0.44 5.47 17.20
N THR A 333 0.79 4.24 17.58
CA THR A 333 2.04 3.60 17.17
C THR A 333 2.13 3.41 15.66
N LYS A 334 1.02 3.03 15.03
CA LYS A 334 0.92 2.88 13.57
C LYS A 334 1.11 4.21 12.83
N TYR A 335 0.64 5.33 13.41
CA TYR A 335 0.72 6.67 12.83
C TYR A 335 1.73 7.58 13.55
N LYS A 336 2.76 6.98 14.16
CA LYS A 336 3.81 7.70 14.88
C LYS A 336 4.47 8.75 13.98
N GLY A 337 4.59 9.98 14.52
CA GLY A 337 5.14 11.14 13.80
C GLY A 337 4.10 12.04 13.15
N GLN A 338 2.83 11.65 13.13
CA GLN A 338 1.73 12.48 12.64
C GLN A 338 1.05 13.26 13.78
N PHE A 339 1.05 12.69 14.99
CA PHE A 339 0.57 13.32 16.21
C PHE A 339 1.70 13.39 17.24
N ALA A 340 1.62 14.35 18.14
CA ALA A 340 2.63 14.52 19.21
C ALA A 340 2.62 13.31 20.16
N ASP A 341 1.43 12.87 20.55
CA ASP A 341 1.16 11.74 21.42
C ASP A 341 -0.23 11.16 21.19
N ALA A 342 -0.61 10.11 21.94
CA ALA A 342 -1.91 9.49 21.85
C ALA A 342 -3.06 10.43 22.30
N ALA A 343 -2.79 11.35 23.23
CA ALA A 343 -3.81 12.32 23.68
C ALA A 343 -4.12 13.34 22.57
N ALA A 344 -3.13 13.77 21.79
CA ALA A 344 -3.34 14.64 20.64
C ALA A 344 -4.14 13.93 19.54
N LEU A 345 -3.92 12.62 19.35
CA LEU A 345 -4.72 11.78 18.47
C LEU A 345 -6.17 11.69 18.95
N GLU A 346 -6.39 11.38 20.23
CA GLU A 346 -7.74 11.33 20.83
C GLU A 346 -8.48 12.67 20.73
N ALA A 347 -7.80 13.77 21.01
CA ALA A 347 -8.37 15.11 20.89
C ALA A 347 -8.78 15.46 19.45
N TYR A 348 -8.05 14.96 18.47
CA TYR A 348 -8.37 15.15 17.06
C TYR A 348 -9.58 14.32 16.60
N TYR A 349 -9.63 13.04 16.97
CA TYR A 349 -10.70 12.12 16.55
C TYR A 349 -11.98 12.25 17.37
N GLY A 350 -11.85 12.55 18.63
CA GLY A 350 -12.90 12.47 19.63
C GLY A 350 -13.08 11.04 20.17
N ARG A 351 -13.12 10.93 21.49
CA ARG A 351 -13.24 9.65 22.20
C ARG A 351 -14.47 8.84 21.76
N GLU A 352 -15.65 9.48 21.70
CA GLU A 352 -16.91 8.81 21.36
C GLU A 352 -16.86 8.14 19.98
N ARG A 353 -16.21 8.78 19.01
CA ARG A 353 -16.03 8.24 17.66
C ARG A 353 -15.12 7.02 17.67
N PHE A 354 -14.02 7.11 18.39
CA PHE A 354 -13.07 6.00 18.50
C PHE A 354 -13.69 4.79 19.24
N GLU A 355 -14.49 5.03 20.29
CA GLU A 355 -15.25 3.99 20.98
C GLU A 355 -16.28 3.32 20.06
N ASN A 356 -17.01 4.07 19.24
CA ASN A 356 -17.94 3.51 18.26
C ASN A 356 -17.25 2.64 17.23
N GLU A 357 -16.10 3.06 16.71
CA GLU A 357 -15.31 2.25 15.79
C GLU A 357 -14.87 0.93 16.43
N LEU A 358 -14.45 0.95 17.68
CA LEU A 358 -14.10 -0.27 18.41
C LEU A 358 -15.33 -1.18 18.63
N LEU A 359 -16.51 -0.62 18.92
CA LEU A 359 -17.75 -1.38 19.02
C LEU A 359 -18.12 -2.03 17.69
N TRP A 360 -18.01 -1.30 16.58
CA TRP A 360 -18.31 -1.82 15.25
C TRP A 360 -17.36 -2.96 14.86
N ASN A 361 -16.06 -2.79 15.11
CA ASN A 361 -15.10 -3.86 14.91
C ASN A 361 -15.43 -5.12 15.73
N LYS A 362 -15.87 -4.95 16.99
CA LYS A 362 -16.34 -6.05 17.84
C LYS A 362 -17.55 -6.77 17.27
N VAL A 363 -18.54 -6.02 16.77
CA VAL A 363 -19.74 -6.59 16.14
C VAL A 363 -19.37 -7.39 14.91
N ILE A 364 -18.63 -6.76 13.99
CA ILE A 364 -18.22 -7.38 12.73
C ILE A 364 -17.43 -8.67 12.99
N ALA A 365 -16.41 -8.61 13.85
CA ALA A 365 -15.63 -9.77 14.23
C ALA A 365 -16.51 -10.90 14.81
N LYS A 366 -17.41 -10.56 15.74
CA LYS A 366 -18.32 -11.54 16.36
C LYS A 366 -19.25 -12.20 15.36
N VAL A 367 -19.81 -11.43 14.43
CA VAL A 367 -20.71 -11.94 13.38
C VAL A 367 -19.94 -12.82 12.42
N MET A 368 -18.80 -12.36 11.90
CA MET A 368 -17.94 -13.10 10.97
C MET A 368 -17.44 -14.43 11.57
N GLU A 369 -16.96 -14.39 12.81
CA GLU A 369 -16.47 -15.57 13.54
C GLU A 369 -17.58 -16.60 13.81
N SER A 370 -18.84 -16.17 13.89
CA SER A 370 -19.97 -17.07 14.09
C SER A 370 -20.40 -17.79 12.80
N GLY A 371 -19.91 -17.39 11.65
CA GLY A 371 -20.26 -17.96 10.36
C GLY A 371 -19.99 -19.47 10.28
N ILE A 372 -20.89 -20.22 9.68
CA ILE A 372 -20.78 -21.65 9.47
C ILE A 372 -20.37 -21.90 8.02
N PRO A 373 -19.12 -22.38 7.77
CA PRO A 373 -18.69 -22.64 6.41
C PRO A 373 -19.39 -23.86 5.83
N VAL A 374 -20.02 -23.67 4.68
CA VAL A 374 -20.59 -24.76 3.87
C VAL A 374 -19.83 -24.90 2.55
N LYS A 375 -19.83 -26.10 1.95
CA LYS A 375 -19.23 -26.28 0.61
C LYS A 375 -20.21 -25.88 -0.46
N ALA A 376 -19.69 -25.33 -1.57
CA ALA A 376 -20.49 -25.07 -2.74
C ALA A 376 -21.15 -26.40 -3.23
N THR A 377 -22.47 -26.45 -3.25
CA THR A 377 -23.20 -27.55 -3.89
C THR A 377 -23.24 -27.30 -5.39
N GLY A 378 -22.99 -28.34 -6.19
CA GLY A 378 -22.60 -28.35 -7.61
C GLY A 378 -23.34 -27.46 -8.65
N GLU A 379 -24.27 -26.58 -8.28
CA GLU A 379 -24.86 -25.59 -9.19
C GLU A 379 -24.25 -24.17 -9.05
N ALA A 380 -23.63 -23.86 -7.90
CA ALA A 380 -22.98 -22.56 -7.66
C ALA A 380 -21.50 -22.50 -8.10
N ALA A 381 -20.91 -23.63 -8.48
CA ALA A 381 -19.49 -23.71 -8.88
C ALA A 381 -19.20 -23.10 -10.27
N THR A 382 -20.22 -22.76 -11.07
CA THR A 382 -20.05 -22.21 -12.42
C THR A 382 -20.11 -20.69 -12.50
N GLU A 383 -20.57 -19.98 -11.48
CA GLU A 383 -20.62 -18.51 -11.48
C GLU A 383 -19.39 -17.82 -10.86
N SER A 384 -18.57 -18.55 -10.10
CA SER A 384 -17.35 -17.97 -9.48
C SER A 384 -16.07 -18.12 -10.33
N ALA A 385 -16.18 -18.65 -11.55
CA ALA A 385 -15.06 -18.91 -12.48
C ALA A 385 -15.10 -18.08 -13.77
N GLN A 386 -15.87 -16.98 -13.79
CA GLN A 386 -15.85 -16.02 -14.94
C GLN A 386 -15.39 -14.63 -14.53
#